data_3f01634e6198279a4138ab6195b328a0
#
_entry.id   3f01634e6198279a4138ab6195b328a0
#
_cell.length_a   1.000
_cell.length_b   1.000
_cell.length_c   1.000
_cell.angle_alpha   90.00
_cell.angle_beta   90.00
_cell.angle_gamma   90.00
#
_symmetry.space_group_name_H-M   'P 1'
#
loop_
_entity.id
_entity.type
_entity.pdbx_description
1 polymer ?
#
loop_
_entity_poly.entity_id
_entity_poly.type
_entity_poly.pdbx_seq_one_letter_code
_entity_poly.pdbx_strand_id
1 'polypeptide(L)'
;MVAREETTNFASEIKLFGIYDKNFEDKCDISLRDLISYKTAKTNVYIPHTAGRYQVKRFRKTQCPIVERLTNTLMRHGRNNGKKTIAIQIVKQALDIIQLSTNRNPISIILEAVSNAGPREDSARTGSGGVVKKTAVDVSPLRRVNMGLYMITTGARESAFRNIRNIAECLADELIACAAVNSFFI
;
A
#
# COMPACT_ATOMS: atom_id res chain seq x y z
N MET A 1 20.83 -21.71 -24.89
CA MET A 1 19.47 -21.16 -24.79
C MET A 1 18.68 -21.71 -23.58
N VAL A 2 18.87 -22.96 -23.19
CA VAL A 2 18.14 -23.62 -22.08
C VAL A 2 18.37 -22.94 -20.71
N ALA A 3 19.59 -22.47 -20.40
CA ALA A 3 19.91 -21.87 -19.10
C ALA A 3 19.22 -20.51 -18.80
N ARG A 4 18.67 -19.83 -19.82
CA ARG A 4 17.94 -18.56 -19.61
C ARG A 4 16.46 -18.77 -19.23
N GLU A 5 15.86 -19.87 -19.63
CA GLU A 5 14.47 -20.21 -19.29
C GLU A 5 14.34 -20.70 -17.85
N GLU A 6 15.34 -21.46 -17.36
CA GLU A 6 15.36 -21.93 -15.97
C GLU A 6 15.52 -20.79 -14.95
N THR A 7 16.32 -19.76 -15.27
CA THR A 7 16.48 -18.59 -14.40
C THR A 7 15.23 -17.73 -14.32
N THR A 8 14.38 -17.71 -15.36
CA THR A 8 13.11 -16.97 -15.34
C THR A 8 12.06 -17.68 -14.48
N ASN A 9 12.07 -19.01 -14.41
CA ASN A 9 11.12 -19.77 -13.59
C ASN A 9 11.40 -19.62 -12.08
N PHE A 10 12.66 -19.62 -11.64
CA PHE A 10 13.01 -19.42 -10.24
C PHE A 10 12.60 -18.03 -9.71
N ALA A 11 12.71 -16.98 -10.54
CA ALA A 11 12.31 -15.62 -10.15
C ALA A 11 10.79 -15.46 -10.00
N SER A 12 9.97 -16.28 -10.68
CA SER A 12 8.51 -16.27 -10.56
C SER A 12 7.99 -16.98 -9.30
N GLU A 13 8.80 -17.84 -8.68
CA GLU A 13 8.40 -18.65 -7.53
C GLU A 13 8.63 -17.99 -6.16
N ILE A 14 9.31 -16.84 -6.09
CA ILE A 14 9.55 -16.16 -4.82
C ILE A 14 8.24 -15.53 -4.31
N LYS A 15 7.64 -16.21 -3.34
CA LYS A 15 6.44 -15.75 -2.65
C LYS A 15 6.80 -14.76 -1.54
N LEU A 16 5.94 -13.76 -1.32
CA LEU A 16 6.08 -12.83 -0.22
C LEU A 16 5.89 -13.56 1.11
N PHE A 17 6.84 -13.44 2.03
CA PHE A 17 6.93 -14.20 3.29
C PHE A 17 6.93 -15.73 3.11
N GLY A 18 7.18 -16.23 1.89
CA GLY A 18 7.13 -17.65 1.56
C GLY A 18 5.72 -18.24 1.37
N ILE A 19 4.67 -17.43 1.55
CA ILE A 19 3.26 -17.86 1.57
C ILE A 19 2.48 -17.23 0.42
N TYR A 20 2.56 -15.89 0.27
CA TYR A 20 1.68 -15.14 -0.61
C TYR A 20 2.19 -15.08 -2.03
N ASP A 21 1.39 -15.61 -2.97
CA ASP A 21 1.66 -15.52 -4.40
C ASP A 21 1.28 -14.13 -4.93
N LYS A 22 2.02 -13.69 -5.95
CA LYS A 22 1.81 -12.41 -6.65
C LYS A 22 1.02 -12.58 -7.95
N ASN A 23 0.75 -13.82 -8.35
CA ASN A 23 -0.01 -14.16 -9.54
C ASN A 23 -1.50 -14.25 -9.21
N PHE A 24 -2.20 -13.14 -9.32
CA PHE A 24 -3.65 -13.04 -9.16
C PHE A 24 -4.22 -12.02 -10.14
N GLU A 25 -5.53 -12.05 -10.34
CA GLU A 25 -6.23 -11.10 -11.19
C GLU A 25 -6.28 -9.72 -10.51
N ASP A 26 -5.89 -8.68 -11.28
CA ASP A 26 -5.84 -7.31 -10.81
C ASP A 26 -7.22 -6.67 -10.87
N LYS A 27 -7.68 -6.19 -9.74
CA LYS A 27 -8.87 -5.33 -9.62
C LYS A 27 -8.50 -3.86 -9.36
N CYS A 28 -7.28 -3.46 -9.75
CA CYS A 28 -6.81 -2.10 -9.55
C CYS A 28 -7.28 -1.19 -10.69
N ASP A 29 -7.60 0.07 -10.37
CA ASP A 29 -7.90 1.10 -11.37
C ASP A 29 -6.80 1.20 -12.42
N ILE A 30 -7.18 1.28 -13.70
CA ILE A 30 -6.25 1.38 -14.84
C ILE A 30 -5.29 2.56 -14.66
N SER A 31 -5.78 3.69 -14.15
CA SER A 31 -4.99 4.91 -13.91
C SER A 31 -3.90 4.75 -12.84
N LEU A 32 -4.02 3.77 -11.94
CA LEU A 32 -3.08 3.54 -10.85
C LEU A 32 -2.16 2.34 -11.11
N ARG A 33 -2.47 1.51 -12.09
CA ARG A 33 -1.77 0.25 -12.39
C ARG A 33 -0.27 0.43 -12.58
N ASP A 34 0.14 1.45 -13.34
CA ASP A 34 1.55 1.74 -13.62
C ASP A 34 2.30 2.34 -12.42
N LEU A 35 1.56 2.81 -11.41
CA LEU A 35 2.10 3.49 -10.23
C LEU A 35 2.21 2.59 -9.01
N ILE A 36 1.72 1.35 -9.11
CA ILE A 36 1.76 0.36 -8.05
C ILE A 36 2.56 -0.84 -8.52
N SER A 37 3.73 -1.06 -7.93
CA SER A 37 4.61 -2.19 -8.25
C SER A 37 4.34 -3.39 -7.35
N TYR A 38 3.91 -4.51 -7.93
CA TYR A 38 3.74 -5.77 -7.22
C TYR A 38 4.12 -7.01 -8.06
N LYS A 39 4.07 -6.93 -9.41
CA LYS A 39 4.40 -8.04 -10.35
C LYS A 39 5.77 -7.94 -11.02
N THR A 40 6.51 -6.85 -10.85
CA THR A 40 7.81 -6.69 -11.52
C THR A 40 8.90 -7.55 -10.90
N ALA A 41 9.90 -7.93 -11.68
CA ALA A 41 11.05 -8.71 -11.20
C ALA A 41 11.73 -8.09 -9.96
N LYS A 42 11.73 -6.75 -9.85
CA LYS A 42 12.26 -6.01 -8.68
C LYS A 42 11.40 -6.14 -7.43
N THR A 43 10.14 -6.56 -7.55
CA THR A 43 9.22 -6.78 -6.42
C THR A 43 9.24 -8.22 -5.93
N ASN A 44 10.00 -9.11 -6.59
CA ASN A 44 10.19 -10.48 -6.16
C ASN A 44 11.12 -10.53 -4.94
N VAL A 45 10.59 -10.15 -3.79
CA VAL A 45 11.30 -10.08 -2.51
C VAL A 45 10.57 -10.98 -1.52
N TYR A 46 11.35 -11.76 -0.79
CA TYR A 46 10.82 -12.60 0.28
C TYR A 46 10.32 -11.75 1.47
N ILE A 47 11.09 -10.72 1.85
CA ILE A 47 10.75 -9.76 2.92
C ILE A 47 10.64 -8.37 2.28
N PRO A 48 9.65 -7.53 2.64
CA PRO A 48 9.49 -6.19 2.09
C PRO A 48 10.51 -5.20 2.67
N HIS A 49 11.80 -5.45 2.43
CA HIS A 49 12.93 -4.66 2.89
C HIS A 49 14.04 -4.68 1.83
N THR A 50 13.97 -3.75 0.87
CA THR A 50 14.88 -3.75 -0.29
C THR A 50 16.09 -2.81 -0.14
N ALA A 51 16.18 -1.99 0.91
CA ALA A 51 17.18 -0.94 1.06
C ALA A 51 17.32 0.00 -0.17
N GLY A 52 16.29 0.07 -1.01
CA GLY A 52 16.28 0.85 -2.24
C GLY A 52 16.19 2.36 -2.00
N ARG A 53 16.97 3.15 -2.76
CA ARG A 53 16.92 4.61 -2.75
C ARG A 53 15.84 5.14 -3.70
N TYR A 54 14.57 5.00 -3.32
CA TYR A 54 13.44 5.34 -4.18
C TYR A 54 13.11 6.84 -4.25
N GLN A 55 13.72 7.68 -3.41
CA GLN A 55 13.45 9.13 -3.36
C GLN A 55 14.40 9.97 -4.20
N VAL A 56 15.50 9.40 -4.72
CA VAL A 56 16.55 10.15 -5.43
C VAL A 56 16.02 10.78 -6.73
N LYS A 57 15.12 10.12 -7.43
CA LYS A 57 14.50 10.61 -8.67
C LYS A 57 12.99 10.67 -8.54
N ARG A 58 12.38 11.66 -9.24
CA ARG A 58 10.91 11.77 -9.37
C ARG A 58 10.33 10.48 -9.95
N PHE A 59 9.20 10.04 -9.47
CA PHE A 59 8.51 8.78 -9.82
C PHE A 59 9.25 7.47 -9.50
N ARG A 60 10.48 7.50 -9.05
CA ARG A 60 11.21 6.26 -8.70
C ARG A 60 10.52 5.47 -7.57
N LYS A 61 9.79 6.15 -6.70
CA LYS A 61 8.99 5.51 -5.64
C LYS A 61 7.86 4.60 -6.15
N THR A 62 7.45 4.72 -7.43
CA THR A 62 6.49 3.80 -8.05
C THR A 62 7.05 2.40 -8.20
N GLN A 63 8.37 2.27 -8.35
CA GLN A 63 9.07 0.98 -8.46
C GLN A 63 9.26 0.27 -7.10
N CYS A 64 8.96 0.95 -5.99
CA CYS A 64 8.98 0.34 -4.67
C CYS A 64 7.80 -0.62 -4.53
N PRO A 65 8.01 -1.86 -4.05
CA PRO A 65 6.92 -2.79 -3.78
C PRO A 65 5.84 -2.17 -2.91
N ILE A 66 4.56 -2.37 -3.25
CA ILE A 66 3.45 -1.74 -2.52
C ILE A 66 3.44 -2.15 -1.03
N VAL A 67 3.76 -3.39 -0.73
CA VAL A 67 3.83 -3.87 0.65
C VAL A 67 4.97 -3.18 1.42
N GLU A 68 6.11 -2.93 0.79
CA GLU A 68 7.19 -2.16 1.40
C GLU A 68 6.80 -0.69 1.59
N ARG A 69 6.03 -0.11 0.67
CA ARG A 69 5.49 1.25 0.86
C ARG A 69 4.54 1.31 2.05
N LEU A 70 3.69 0.29 2.23
CA LEU A 70 2.81 0.16 3.40
C LEU A 70 3.63 0.07 4.69
N THR A 71 4.67 -0.78 4.74
CA THR A 71 5.55 -0.87 5.92
C THR A 71 6.24 0.45 6.22
N ASN A 72 6.70 1.18 5.20
CA ASN A 72 7.33 2.48 5.38
C ASN A 72 6.37 3.54 5.92
N THR A 73 5.07 3.47 5.55
CA THR A 73 4.06 4.40 6.07
C THR A 73 3.68 4.13 7.52
N LEU A 74 3.85 2.92 8.03
CA LEU A 74 3.64 2.59 9.45
C LEU A 74 4.72 3.19 10.37
N MET A 75 5.91 3.48 9.86
CA MET A 75 7.03 4.05 10.63
C MET A 75 6.87 5.55 10.89
N ARG A 76 5.69 6.02 11.21
CA ARG A 76 5.43 7.46 11.47
C ARG A 76 5.44 7.77 12.95
N HIS A 77 5.59 9.07 13.24
CA HIS A 77 5.80 9.65 14.56
C HIS A 77 7.14 9.26 15.19
N GLY A 78 7.68 10.19 15.97
CA GLY A 78 9.06 10.13 16.46
C GLY A 78 9.45 8.81 17.15
N ARG A 79 8.57 8.25 17.97
CA ARG A 79 8.83 6.98 18.68
C ARG A 79 8.93 5.74 17.79
N ASN A 80 8.37 5.79 16.56
CA ASN A 80 8.33 4.68 15.61
C ASN A 80 9.29 4.87 14.44
N ASN A 81 9.99 6.00 14.36
CA ASN A 81 10.91 6.29 13.27
C ASN A 81 12.03 5.24 13.20
N GLY A 82 12.28 4.71 12.01
CA GLY A 82 13.33 3.73 11.75
C GLY A 82 13.05 2.31 12.23
N LYS A 83 11.94 2.03 12.90
CA LYS A 83 11.59 0.68 13.40
C LYS A 83 10.97 -0.19 12.31
N LYS A 84 11.67 -0.39 11.19
CA LYS A 84 11.16 -1.09 10.02
C LYS A 84 10.91 -2.58 10.27
N THR A 85 11.74 -3.23 11.06
CA THR A 85 11.57 -4.66 11.38
C THR A 85 10.26 -4.94 12.13
N ILE A 86 9.90 -4.08 13.07
CA ILE A 86 8.62 -4.17 13.79
C ILE A 86 7.45 -3.92 12.84
N ALA A 87 7.55 -2.91 11.97
CA ALA A 87 6.52 -2.64 10.98
C ALA A 87 6.30 -3.82 9.99
N ILE A 88 7.37 -4.51 9.61
CA ILE A 88 7.29 -5.72 8.77
C ILE A 88 6.54 -6.85 9.50
N GLN A 89 6.83 -7.06 10.78
CA GLN A 89 6.13 -8.08 11.59
C GLN A 89 4.63 -7.76 11.73
N ILE A 90 4.28 -6.49 11.97
CA ILE A 90 2.88 -6.03 12.02
C ILE A 90 2.17 -6.32 10.69
N VAL A 91 2.80 -5.96 9.57
CA VAL A 91 2.21 -6.21 8.24
C VAL A 91 2.08 -7.71 7.98
N LYS A 92 3.07 -8.53 8.34
CA LYS A 92 2.97 -9.99 8.19
C LYS A 92 1.76 -10.54 8.95
N GLN A 93 1.61 -10.19 10.22
CA GLN A 93 0.47 -10.62 11.04
C GLN A 93 -0.87 -10.13 10.46
N ALA A 94 -0.93 -8.88 9.98
CA ALA A 94 -2.12 -8.35 9.34
C ALA A 94 -2.50 -9.13 8.07
N LEU A 95 -1.52 -9.50 7.23
CA LEU A 95 -1.77 -10.32 6.04
C LEU A 95 -2.28 -11.72 6.40
N ASP A 96 -1.74 -12.34 7.46
CA ASP A 96 -2.19 -13.65 7.94
C ASP A 96 -3.66 -13.57 8.42
N ILE A 97 -4.04 -12.51 9.14
CA ILE A 97 -5.42 -12.25 9.59
C ILE A 97 -6.35 -12.04 8.39
N ILE A 98 -5.95 -11.24 7.40
CA ILE A 98 -6.74 -11.00 6.19
C ILE A 98 -7.00 -12.30 5.43
N GLN A 99 -5.98 -13.16 5.29
CA GLN A 99 -6.14 -14.44 4.61
C GLN A 99 -7.13 -15.35 5.34
N LEU A 100 -7.04 -15.43 6.67
CA LEU A 100 -7.95 -16.24 7.49
C LEU A 100 -9.39 -15.72 7.45
N SER A 101 -9.58 -14.40 7.44
CA SER A 101 -10.91 -13.78 7.47
C SER A 101 -11.62 -13.82 6.12
N THR A 102 -10.88 -13.64 5.02
CA THR A 102 -11.48 -13.43 3.69
C THR A 102 -11.29 -14.62 2.75
N ASN A 103 -10.38 -15.55 3.06
CA ASN A 103 -9.94 -16.64 2.17
C ASN A 103 -9.48 -16.15 0.77
N ARG A 104 -9.11 -14.87 0.64
CA ARG A 104 -8.60 -14.25 -0.59
C ARG A 104 -7.12 -13.92 -0.43
N ASN A 105 -6.44 -13.66 -1.56
CA ASN A 105 -5.05 -13.24 -1.53
C ASN A 105 -4.94 -11.84 -0.88
N PRO A 106 -4.20 -11.68 0.24
CA PRO A 106 -4.09 -10.40 0.93
C PRO A 106 -3.50 -9.28 0.08
N ILE A 107 -2.63 -9.60 -0.90
CA ILE A 107 -2.04 -8.59 -1.79
C ILE A 107 -3.11 -7.97 -2.69
N SER A 108 -4.07 -8.77 -3.18
CA SER A 108 -5.22 -8.26 -3.94
C SER A 108 -6.06 -7.27 -3.12
N ILE A 109 -6.30 -7.61 -1.85
CA ILE A 109 -7.06 -6.74 -0.93
C ILE A 109 -6.32 -5.42 -0.67
N ILE A 110 -5.00 -5.45 -0.51
CA ILE A 110 -4.21 -4.20 -0.39
C ILE A 110 -4.34 -3.33 -1.63
N LEU A 111 -4.32 -3.91 -2.83
CA LEU A 111 -4.47 -3.15 -4.08
C LEU A 111 -5.85 -2.50 -4.18
N GLU A 112 -6.91 -3.27 -3.91
CA GLU A 112 -8.29 -2.78 -3.86
C GLU A 112 -8.43 -1.66 -2.82
N ALA A 113 -7.91 -1.86 -1.60
CA ALA A 113 -7.96 -0.89 -0.52
C ALA A 113 -7.24 0.43 -0.88
N VAL A 114 -6.04 0.37 -1.46
CA VAL A 114 -5.28 1.56 -1.87
C VAL A 114 -5.98 2.31 -3.02
N SER A 115 -6.58 1.57 -3.95
CA SER A 115 -7.35 2.14 -5.07
C SER A 115 -8.57 2.91 -4.57
N ASN A 116 -9.31 2.34 -3.61
CA ASN A 116 -10.53 2.92 -3.06
C ASN A 116 -10.26 4.07 -2.07
N ALA A 117 -9.25 3.93 -1.21
CA ALA A 117 -8.92 4.93 -0.19
C ALA A 117 -8.29 6.22 -0.76
N GLY A 118 -7.81 6.20 -2.01
CA GLY A 118 -7.17 7.37 -2.61
C GLY A 118 -8.18 8.42 -3.07
N PRO A 119 -8.13 9.69 -2.58
CA PRO A 119 -9.04 10.75 -3.01
C PRO A 119 -8.83 11.09 -4.48
N ARG A 120 -9.91 11.27 -5.23
CA ARG A 120 -9.87 11.68 -6.64
C ARG A 120 -9.74 13.19 -6.79
N GLU A 121 -10.38 13.94 -5.90
CA GLU A 121 -10.39 15.40 -5.87
C GLU A 121 -9.94 15.93 -4.52
N ASP A 122 -9.38 17.12 -4.50
CA ASP A 122 -8.96 17.83 -3.30
C ASP A 122 -9.34 19.30 -3.41
N SER A 123 -9.50 20.00 -2.30
CA SER A 123 -9.86 21.42 -2.29
C SER A 123 -8.61 22.29 -2.29
N ALA A 124 -8.41 23.08 -3.34
CA ALA A 124 -7.40 24.12 -3.38
C ALA A 124 -7.97 25.47 -2.95
N ARG A 125 -7.17 26.25 -2.22
CA ARG A 125 -7.49 27.64 -1.91
C ARG A 125 -6.92 28.53 -3.00
N THR A 126 -7.79 29.19 -3.76
CA THR A 126 -7.42 30.14 -4.80
C THR A 126 -7.96 31.50 -4.46
N GLY A 127 -7.19 32.57 -4.67
CA GLY A 127 -7.62 33.94 -4.47
C GLY A 127 -6.46 34.89 -4.27
N SER A 128 -6.71 36.19 -4.55
CA SER A 128 -5.79 37.29 -4.26
C SER A 128 -6.59 38.40 -3.57
N GLY A 129 -5.89 39.34 -2.90
CA GLY A 129 -6.53 40.50 -2.29
C GLY A 129 -7.47 40.20 -1.10
N GLY A 130 -7.20 39.15 -0.32
CA GLY A 130 -7.96 38.80 0.89
C GLY A 130 -9.22 37.95 0.64
N VAL A 131 -9.62 37.73 -0.61
CA VAL A 131 -10.76 36.86 -0.96
C VAL A 131 -10.26 35.47 -1.29
N VAL A 132 -10.55 34.50 -0.42
CA VAL A 132 -10.15 33.10 -0.61
C VAL A 132 -11.36 32.27 -1.02
N LYS A 133 -11.32 31.68 -2.22
CA LYS A 133 -12.31 30.69 -2.68
C LYS A 133 -11.71 29.28 -2.59
N LYS A 134 -12.51 28.31 -2.19
CA LYS A 134 -12.16 26.90 -2.30
C LYS A 134 -12.65 26.37 -3.63
N THR A 135 -11.75 25.81 -4.44
CA THR A 135 -12.08 25.19 -5.72
C THR A 135 -11.68 23.72 -5.66
N ALA A 136 -12.50 22.84 -6.23
CA ALA A 136 -12.14 21.43 -6.40
C ALA A 136 -11.06 21.30 -7.48
N VAL A 137 -10.03 20.50 -7.22
CA VAL A 137 -8.92 20.24 -8.13
C VAL A 137 -8.63 18.75 -8.15
N ASP A 138 -8.38 18.19 -9.34
CA ASP A 138 -8.04 16.79 -9.50
C ASP A 138 -6.71 16.46 -8.84
N VAL A 139 -6.65 15.31 -8.19
CA VAL A 139 -5.45 14.81 -7.53
C VAL A 139 -4.65 13.94 -8.50
N SER A 140 -3.34 14.18 -8.60
CA SER A 140 -2.46 13.35 -9.42
C SER A 140 -2.48 11.89 -8.96
N PRO A 141 -2.43 10.90 -9.88
CA PRO A 141 -2.51 9.48 -9.53
C PRO A 141 -1.46 9.03 -8.51
N LEU A 142 -0.24 9.54 -8.61
CA LEU A 142 0.82 9.23 -7.62
C LEU A 142 0.49 9.75 -6.22
N ARG A 143 -0.14 10.93 -6.14
CA ARG A 143 -0.60 11.50 -4.87
C ARG A 143 -1.76 10.70 -4.30
N ARG A 144 -2.69 10.20 -5.14
CA ARG A 144 -3.76 9.29 -4.73
C ARG A 144 -3.22 8.07 -4.00
N VAL A 145 -2.28 7.34 -4.59
CA VAL A 145 -1.65 6.16 -3.95
C VAL A 145 -0.99 6.53 -2.62
N ASN A 146 -0.28 7.65 -2.57
CA ASN A 146 0.37 8.09 -1.32
C ASN A 146 -0.65 8.45 -0.22
N MET A 147 -1.71 9.15 -0.59
CA MET A 147 -2.78 9.54 0.35
C MET A 147 -3.59 8.33 0.82
N GLY A 148 -3.91 7.38 -0.08
CA GLY A 148 -4.58 6.14 0.29
C GLY A 148 -3.80 5.34 1.34
N LEU A 149 -2.52 5.12 1.10
CA LEU A 149 -1.65 4.48 2.11
C LEU A 149 -1.57 5.27 3.43
N TYR A 150 -1.58 6.61 3.33
CA TYR A 150 -1.57 7.47 4.51
C TYR A 150 -2.85 7.32 5.33
N MET A 151 -4.01 7.36 4.71
CA MET A 151 -5.32 7.27 5.37
C MET A 151 -5.48 5.92 6.05
N ILE A 152 -5.20 4.82 5.35
CA ILE A 152 -5.29 3.45 5.89
C ILE A 152 -4.40 3.31 7.14
N THR A 153 -3.13 3.73 7.06
CA THR A 153 -2.21 3.58 8.20
C THR A 153 -2.54 4.52 9.36
N THR A 154 -3.15 5.67 9.09
CA THR A 154 -3.61 6.60 10.13
C THR A 154 -4.85 6.05 10.82
N GLY A 155 -5.84 5.55 10.07
CA GLY A 155 -7.04 4.92 10.62
C GLY A 155 -6.69 3.73 11.51
N ALA A 156 -5.85 2.81 11.02
CA ALA A 156 -5.38 1.67 11.81
C ALA A 156 -4.65 2.10 13.12
N ARG A 157 -3.86 3.18 13.06
CA ARG A 157 -3.17 3.70 14.23
C ARG A 157 -4.12 4.32 15.25
N GLU A 158 -5.09 5.10 14.80
CA GLU A 158 -6.09 5.74 15.66
C GLU A 158 -6.99 4.68 16.30
N SER A 159 -7.40 3.67 15.55
CA SER A 159 -8.18 2.54 16.06
C SER A 159 -7.41 1.72 17.09
N ALA A 160 -6.10 1.53 16.94
CA ALA A 160 -5.26 0.79 17.88
C ALA A 160 -4.90 1.60 19.13
N PHE A 161 -5.08 2.93 19.12
CA PHE A 161 -4.69 3.76 20.26
C PHE A 161 -5.63 3.56 21.44
N ARG A 162 -5.08 3.18 22.61
CA ARG A 162 -5.83 2.86 23.83
C ARG A 162 -6.87 1.74 23.66
N ASN A 163 -6.67 0.85 22.69
CA ASN A 163 -7.52 -0.29 22.45
C ASN A 163 -6.86 -1.58 22.97
N ILE A 164 -7.68 -2.59 23.30
CA ILE A 164 -7.23 -3.94 23.64
C ILE A 164 -6.71 -4.68 22.40
N ARG A 165 -7.24 -4.33 21.21
CA ARG A 165 -6.85 -4.93 19.94
C ARG A 165 -5.43 -4.51 19.53
N ASN A 166 -4.70 -5.47 18.95
CA ASN A 166 -3.38 -5.22 18.39
C ASN A 166 -3.45 -4.35 17.14
N ILE A 167 -2.39 -3.58 16.87
CA ILE A 167 -2.29 -2.77 15.65
C ILE A 167 -2.36 -3.61 14.37
N ALA A 168 -1.94 -4.86 14.40
CA ALA A 168 -2.04 -5.77 13.26
C ALA A 168 -3.51 -6.14 12.94
N GLU A 169 -4.33 -6.35 13.96
CA GLU A 169 -5.77 -6.60 13.82
C GLU A 169 -6.48 -5.35 13.28
N CYS A 170 -6.22 -4.19 13.86
CA CYS A 170 -6.80 -2.93 13.41
C CYS A 170 -6.40 -2.62 11.94
N LEU A 171 -5.15 -2.90 11.55
CA LEU A 171 -4.69 -2.72 10.18
C LEU A 171 -5.39 -3.69 9.22
N ALA A 172 -5.64 -4.93 9.63
CA ALA A 172 -6.36 -5.90 8.83
C ALA A 172 -7.82 -5.47 8.63
N ASP A 173 -8.50 -5.05 9.69
CA ASP A 173 -9.88 -4.55 9.65
C ASP A 173 -10.01 -3.34 8.71
N GLU A 174 -9.10 -2.36 8.83
CA GLU A 174 -9.08 -1.18 7.95
C GLU A 174 -8.85 -1.55 6.47
N LEU A 175 -7.92 -2.46 6.19
CA LEU A 175 -7.67 -2.92 4.82
C LEU A 175 -8.88 -3.65 4.23
N ILE A 176 -9.54 -4.49 5.00
CA ILE A 176 -10.76 -5.19 4.58
C ILE A 176 -11.90 -4.19 4.36
N ALA A 177 -12.11 -3.25 5.28
CA ALA A 177 -13.12 -2.22 5.18
C ALA A 177 -12.91 -1.34 3.93
N CYS A 178 -11.69 -0.84 3.71
CA CYS A 178 -11.36 -0.06 2.52
C CYS A 178 -11.50 -0.84 1.21
N ALA A 179 -11.21 -2.15 1.20
CA ALA A 179 -11.38 -2.98 0.03
C ALA A 179 -12.87 -3.26 -0.27
N ALA A 180 -13.70 -3.39 0.77
CA ALA A 180 -15.14 -3.65 0.66
C ALA A 180 -15.93 -2.40 0.26
N VAL A 181 -15.43 -1.20 0.54
CA VAL A 181 -16.07 0.07 0.17
C VAL A 181 -16.00 0.25 -1.34
N ASN A 182 -16.96 -0.31 -2.04
CA ASN A 182 -17.26 0.10 -3.41
C ASN A 182 -17.66 1.58 -3.38
N SER A 183 -16.77 2.46 -3.81
CA SER A 183 -17.05 3.82 -4.32
C SER A 183 -18.13 4.68 -3.61
N PHE A 184 -18.48 4.43 -2.36
CA PHE A 184 -19.50 5.23 -1.66
C PHE A 184 -18.97 6.53 -1.04
N PHE A 185 -17.65 6.79 -1.12
CA PHE A 185 -17.05 8.06 -0.77
C PHE A 185 -16.50 8.75 -2.02
N ILE A 186 -17.42 9.13 -2.88
CA ILE A 186 -17.20 10.14 -3.90
C ILE A 186 -17.89 11.44 -3.43
#